data_bf3c3373de17c5f74a0f1041898b53c7
#
_entry.id   bf3c3373de17c5f74a0f1041898b53c7
#
_cell.length_a   1.000
_cell.length_b   1.000
_cell.length_c   1.000
_cell.angle_alpha   90.00
_cell.angle_beta   90.00
_cell.angle_gamma   90.00
#
_symmetry.space_group_name_H-M   'P 1'
#
loop_
_entity.id
_entity.type
_entity.pdbx_description
1 polymer ?
#
loop_
_entity_poly.entity_id
_entity_poly.type
_entity_poly.pdbx_seq_one_letter_code
_entity_poly.pdbx_strand_id
1 'polypeptide(L)'
;MSNKLVCSTETQHRALKLRIYPSQEQEILINKTFGCVRQIYNNRLYERNQFYENVIKPANPEDHKVLWNTAHFSSEKEMKAKFPYLAEVSSQALCSATMFAETAFEAFAELKIRQILALSRL
;
A
#
# COMPACT_ATOMS: atom_id res chain seq x y z
N MET A 1 14.02 28.68 -30.85
CA MET A 1 13.51 28.37 -30.63
C MET A 1 13.02 27.77 -29.84
N SER A 2 12.82 27.56 -29.46
CA SER A 2 12.43 26.92 -28.77
C SER A 2 11.31 26.85 -28.30
N ASN A 3 10.87 26.79 -28.36
CA ASN A 3 9.88 26.64 -28.03
C ASN A 3 9.28 26.15 -27.13
N LYS A 4 9.47 26.07 -26.70
CA LYS A 4 9.11 25.52 -25.79
C LYS A 4 8.00 25.70 -25.35
N LEU A 5 7.42 25.76 -25.70
CA LEU A 5 6.39 25.70 -25.40
C LEU A 5 5.82 25.20 -24.60
N VAL A 6 6.03 24.90 -24.33
CA VAL A 6 5.72 24.41 -23.62
C VAL A 6 4.78 24.34 -22.92
N CYS A 7 4.42 24.11 -22.97
CA CYS A 7 3.44 23.67 -22.44
C CYS A 7 3.32 23.67 -21.15
N SER A 8 2.68 24.33 -20.80
CA SER A 8 2.36 24.34 -19.64
C SER A 8 2.03 23.14 -19.13
N THR A 9 2.40 22.79 -18.47
CA THR A 9 2.27 21.78 -17.82
C THR A 9 1.36 21.77 -16.71
N GLU A 10 0.46 22.56 -16.59
CA GLU A 10 -0.54 22.40 -15.60
C GLU A 10 -1.31 21.15 -15.86
N THR A 11 -1.08 20.13 -15.05
CA THR A 11 -1.82 18.91 -15.13
C THR A 11 -3.14 19.13 -14.40
N GLN A 12 -4.23 19.07 -15.13
CA GLN A 12 -5.55 19.15 -14.53
C GLN A 12 -6.05 17.73 -14.25
N HIS A 13 -6.40 17.48 -13.02
CA HIS A 13 -6.96 16.19 -12.63
C HIS A 13 -8.48 16.34 -12.53
N ARG A 14 -9.18 15.56 -13.32
CA ARG A 14 -10.64 15.51 -13.27
C ARG A 14 -11.06 14.09 -12.91
N ALA A 15 -11.99 13.98 -11.99
CA ALA A 15 -12.58 12.70 -11.64
C ALA A 15 -14.00 12.65 -12.15
N LEU A 16 -14.37 11.57 -12.81
CA LEU A 16 -15.72 11.32 -13.27
C LEU A 16 -16.27 10.12 -12.50
N LYS A 17 -17.34 10.34 -11.75
CA LYS A 17 -17.96 9.27 -10.99
C LYS A 17 -19.16 8.76 -11.76
N LEU A 18 -19.10 7.49 -12.15
CA LEU A 18 -20.16 6.84 -12.90
C LEU A 18 -20.70 5.66 -12.13
N ARG A 19 -22.00 5.44 -12.25
CA ARG A 19 -22.62 4.24 -11.70
C ARG A 19 -22.51 3.12 -12.73
N ILE A 20 -22.05 1.95 -12.30
CA ILE A 20 -21.96 0.79 -13.17
C ILE A 20 -23.03 -0.23 -12.77
N TYR A 21 -23.42 -1.03 -13.74
CA TYR A 21 -24.43 -2.07 -13.56
C TYR A 21 -23.84 -3.42 -13.98
N PRO A 22 -23.08 -4.10 -13.11
CA PRO A 22 -22.44 -5.35 -13.48
C PRO A 22 -23.46 -6.46 -13.67
N SER A 23 -23.14 -7.41 -14.54
CA SER A 23 -23.91 -8.65 -14.64
C SER A 23 -23.65 -9.50 -13.39
N GLN A 24 -24.42 -10.54 -13.19
CA GLN A 24 -24.25 -11.42 -12.03
C GLN A 24 -22.86 -12.03 -11.96
N GLU A 25 -22.30 -12.46 -13.10
CA GLU A 25 -20.96 -13.02 -13.16
C GLU A 25 -19.90 -11.97 -12.82
N GLN A 26 -20.06 -10.77 -13.33
CA GLN A 26 -19.16 -9.65 -13.03
C GLN A 26 -19.23 -9.27 -11.57
N GLU A 27 -20.41 -9.27 -10.98
CA GLU A 27 -20.58 -8.96 -9.56
C GLU A 27 -19.84 -9.96 -8.68
N ILE A 28 -19.93 -11.25 -9.00
CA ILE A 28 -19.21 -12.30 -8.28
C ILE A 28 -17.69 -12.05 -8.38
N LEU A 29 -17.19 -11.74 -9.57
CA LEU A 29 -15.77 -11.47 -9.76
C LEU A 29 -15.32 -10.23 -9.00
N ILE A 30 -16.11 -9.17 -9.03
CA ILE A 30 -15.80 -7.93 -8.32
C ILE A 30 -15.71 -8.20 -6.81
N ASN A 31 -16.67 -8.94 -6.27
CA ASN A 31 -16.68 -9.26 -4.85
C ASN A 31 -15.51 -10.14 -4.44
N LYS A 32 -15.12 -11.10 -5.27
CA LYS A 32 -13.92 -11.90 -5.05
C LYS A 32 -12.66 -11.04 -5.05
N THR A 33 -12.58 -10.11 -5.98
CA THR A 33 -11.45 -9.20 -6.08
C THR A 33 -11.33 -8.34 -4.83
N PHE A 34 -12.44 -7.79 -4.34
CA PHE A 34 -12.43 -7.00 -3.11
C PHE A 34 -11.98 -7.82 -1.90
N GLY A 35 -12.45 -9.05 -1.79
CA GLY A 35 -12.03 -9.94 -0.71
C GLY A 35 -10.54 -10.26 -0.74
N CYS A 36 -10.01 -10.54 -1.93
CA CYS A 36 -8.59 -10.83 -2.10
C CYS A 36 -7.71 -9.61 -1.84
N VAL A 37 -8.14 -8.43 -2.30
CA VAL A 37 -7.41 -7.17 -2.04
C VAL A 37 -7.38 -6.89 -0.55
N ARG A 38 -8.49 -7.07 0.14
CA ARG A 38 -8.54 -6.90 1.60
C ARG A 38 -7.61 -7.89 2.30
N GLN A 39 -7.58 -9.14 1.85
CA GLN A 39 -6.70 -10.15 2.45
C GLN A 39 -5.23 -9.76 2.31
N ILE A 40 -4.81 -9.30 1.14
CA ILE A 40 -3.44 -8.86 0.90
C ILE A 40 -3.08 -7.66 1.78
N TYR A 41 -3.95 -6.66 1.82
CA TYR A 41 -3.73 -5.46 2.62
C TYR A 41 -3.60 -5.81 4.11
N ASN A 42 -4.54 -6.60 4.61
CA ASN A 42 -4.54 -7.00 6.02
C ASN A 42 -3.35 -7.87 6.37
N ASN A 43 -2.93 -8.76 5.48
CA ASN A 43 -1.77 -9.60 5.72
C ASN A 43 -0.49 -8.76 5.77
N ARG A 44 -0.35 -7.79 4.88
CA ARG A 44 0.81 -6.88 4.90
C ARG A 44 0.85 -6.06 6.18
N LEU A 45 -0.30 -5.55 6.60
CA LEU A 45 -0.42 -4.81 7.85
C LEU A 45 -0.05 -5.67 9.05
N TYR A 46 -0.54 -6.90 9.07
CA TYR A 46 -0.22 -7.86 10.14
C TYR A 46 1.28 -8.14 10.20
N GLU A 47 1.92 -8.41 9.07
CA GLU A 47 3.35 -8.68 9.02
C GLU A 47 4.17 -7.49 9.52
N ARG A 48 3.81 -6.28 9.12
CA ARG A 48 4.50 -5.07 9.59
C ARG A 48 4.33 -4.86 11.08
N ASN A 49 3.13 -5.06 11.59
CA ASN A 49 2.86 -4.91 13.01
C ASN A 49 3.64 -5.95 13.84
N GLN A 50 3.70 -7.19 13.37
CA GLN A 50 4.47 -8.24 14.02
C GLN A 50 5.96 -7.93 14.02
N PHE A 51 6.49 -7.47 12.90
CA PHE A 51 7.88 -7.06 12.80
C PHE A 51 8.19 -5.93 13.77
N TYR A 52 7.34 -4.92 13.82
CA TYR A 52 7.50 -3.80 14.74
C TYR A 52 7.52 -4.27 16.19
N GLU A 53 6.54 -5.07 16.61
CA GLU A 53 6.43 -5.52 17.99
C GLU A 53 7.60 -6.43 18.42
N ASN A 54 8.07 -7.30 17.52
CA ASN A 54 9.06 -8.29 17.85
C ASN A 54 10.51 -7.82 17.67
N VAL A 55 10.76 -6.93 16.71
CA VAL A 55 12.10 -6.54 16.31
C VAL A 55 12.38 -5.06 16.59
N ILE A 56 11.50 -4.17 16.14
CA ILE A 56 11.74 -2.73 16.21
C ILE A 56 11.54 -2.17 17.63
N LYS A 57 10.42 -2.51 18.24
CA LYS A 57 10.05 -1.96 19.56
C LYS A 57 11.08 -2.27 20.66
N PRO A 58 11.62 -3.50 20.74
CA PRO A 58 12.64 -3.82 21.75
C PRO A 58 14.01 -3.24 21.44
N ALA A 59 14.27 -2.81 20.20
CA ALA A 59 15.57 -2.32 19.78
C ALA A 59 15.77 -0.85 20.13
N ASN A 60 17.02 -0.43 20.15
CA ASN A 60 17.35 0.99 20.34
C ASN A 60 16.84 1.82 19.18
N PRO A 61 16.35 3.04 19.41
CA PRO A 61 15.85 3.91 18.32
C PRO A 61 16.88 4.15 17.20
N GLU A 62 18.17 4.11 17.53
CA GLU A 62 19.23 4.34 16.55
C GLU A 62 19.29 3.22 15.51
N ASP A 63 18.89 2.01 15.89
CA ASP A 63 18.96 0.82 15.04
C ASP A 63 17.68 0.59 14.23
N HIS A 64 16.61 1.36 14.49
CA HIS A 64 15.32 1.14 13.84
C HIS A 64 15.40 1.17 12.33
N LYS A 65 16.10 2.14 11.77
CA LYS A 65 16.22 2.28 10.32
C LYS A 65 16.93 1.09 9.67
N VAL A 66 18.00 0.64 10.30
CA VAL A 66 18.77 -0.52 9.81
C VAL A 66 17.91 -1.78 9.89
N LEU A 67 17.21 -1.97 10.99
CA LEU A 67 16.34 -3.12 11.19
C LEU A 67 15.18 -3.15 10.21
N TRP A 68 14.57 -1.99 9.90
CA TRP A 68 13.51 -1.92 8.89
C TRP A 68 14.03 -2.34 7.51
N ASN A 69 15.29 -2.04 7.20
CA ASN A 69 15.87 -2.44 5.93
C ASN A 69 16.10 -3.95 5.82
N THR A 70 16.16 -4.66 6.95
CA THR A 70 16.30 -6.12 6.97
C THR A 70 14.95 -6.82 6.92
N ALA A 71 13.84 -6.08 7.03
CA ALA A 71 12.52 -6.67 7.06
C ALA A 71 12.19 -7.33 5.73
N HIS A 72 11.64 -8.53 5.80
CA HIS A 72 11.14 -9.24 4.63
C HIS A 72 9.66 -9.50 4.83
N PHE A 73 8.86 -9.03 3.89
CA PHE A 73 7.42 -9.25 3.89
C PHE A 73 7.03 -10.13 2.72
N SER A 74 5.96 -10.90 2.87
CA SER A 74 5.52 -11.83 1.85
C SER A 74 5.19 -11.13 0.55
N SER A 75 5.74 -11.62 -0.56
CA SER A 75 5.38 -11.14 -1.89
C SER A 75 4.03 -11.71 -2.30
N GLU A 76 3.46 -11.19 -3.39
CA GLU A 76 2.19 -11.71 -3.90
C GLU A 76 2.30 -13.20 -4.26
N LYS A 77 3.45 -13.63 -4.73
CA LYS A 77 3.70 -15.03 -5.06
C LYS A 77 3.65 -15.92 -3.81
N GLU A 78 4.29 -15.47 -2.74
CA GLU A 78 4.29 -16.18 -1.46
C GLU A 78 2.88 -16.23 -0.86
N MET A 79 2.13 -15.14 -0.97
CA MET A 79 0.76 -15.08 -0.50
C MET A 79 -0.16 -15.99 -1.29
N LYS A 80 0.04 -16.12 -2.61
CA LYS A 80 -0.73 -17.06 -3.43
C LYS A 80 -0.46 -18.50 -3.03
N ALA A 81 0.77 -18.82 -2.63
CA ALA A 81 1.09 -20.15 -2.13
C ALA A 81 0.40 -20.43 -0.80
N LYS A 82 0.30 -19.43 0.06
CA LYS A 82 -0.36 -19.53 1.37
C LYS A 82 -1.88 -19.51 1.25
N PHE A 83 -2.39 -18.69 0.33
CA PHE A 83 -3.83 -18.52 0.09
C PHE A 83 -4.12 -18.76 -1.39
N PRO A 84 -4.36 -20.03 -1.81
CA PRO A 84 -4.52 -20.35 -3.23
C PRO A 84 -5.65 -19.60 -3.94
N TYR A 85 -6.68 -19.17 -3.21
CA TYR A 85 -7.80 -18.47 -3.84
C TYR A 85 -7.39 -17.09 -4.39
N LEU A 86 -6.25 -16.56 -4.01
CA LEU A 86 -5.77 -15.30 -4.56
C LEU A 86 -5.44 -15.38 -6.04
N ALA A 87 -5.19 -16.60 -6.56
CA ALA A 87 -4.92 -16.80 -7.98
C ALA A 87 -6.15 -16.60 -8.86
N GLU A 88 -7.36 -16.57 -8.27
CA GLU A 88 -8.61 -16.39 -9.02
C GLU A 88 -8.83 -14.97 -9.51
N VAL A 89 -8.09 -14.00 -8.99
CA VAL A 89 -8.27 -12.59 -9.33
C VAL A 89 -7.05 -12.04 -10.05
N SER A 90 -7.19 -10.84 -10.63
CA SER A 90 -6.12 -10.19 -11.36
C SER A 90 -4.88 -9.95 -10.49
N SER A 91 -3.72 -10.30 -10.99
CA SER A 91 -2.46 -10.04 -10.31
C SER A 91 -2.21 -8.54 -10.13
N GLN A 92 -2.68 -7.71 -11.05
CA GLN A 92 -2.55 -6.26 -10.93
C GLN A 92 -3.32 -5.71 -9.74
N ALA A 93 -4.51 -6.25 -9.47
CA ALA A 93 -5.28 -5.85 -8.29
C ALA A 93 -4.53 -6.19 -6.99
N LEU A 94 -3.88 -7.34 -6.95
CA LEU A 94 -3.09 -7.77 -5.79
C LEU A 94 -1.87 -6.88 -5.59
N CYS A 95 -1.15 -6.55 -6.67
CA CYS A 95 -0.01 -5.63 -6.62
C CYS A 95 -0.44 -4.24 -6.15
N SER A 96 -1.58 -3.74 -6.64
CA SER A 96 -2.11 -2.45 -6.21
C SER A 96 -2.43 -2.43 -4.72
N ALA A 97 -2.97 -3.52 -4.18
CA ALA A 97 -3.25 -3.64 -2.76
C ALA A 97 -1.96 -3.53 -1.92
N THR A 98 -0.89 -4.20 -2.36
CA THR A 98 0.42 -4.11 -1.72
C THR A 98 0.97 -2.68 -1.76
N MET A 99 0.87 -2.03 -2.91
CA MET A 99 1.33 -0.64 -3.08
C MET A 99 0.56 0.31 -2.18
N PHE A 100 -0.76 0.15 -2.06
CA PHE A 100 -1.56 0.99 -1.17
C PHE A 100 -1.17 0.82 0.29
N ALA A 101 -0.91 -0.41 0.72
CA ALA A 101 -0.45 -0.68 2.07
C ALA A 101 0.90 0.01 2.36
N GLU A 102 1.85 -0.09 1.42
CA GLU A 102 3.15 0.55 1.56
C GLU A 102 3.02 2.08 1.60
N THR A 103 2.20 2.65 0.72
CA THR A 103 1.95 4.09 0.70
C THR A 103 1.33 4.58 2.00
N ALA A 104 0.41 3.81 2.58
CA ALA A 104 -0.21 4.15 3.86
C ALA A 104 0.83 4.20 4.99
N PHE A 105 1.77 3.26 5.02
CA PHE A 105 2.83 3.26 6.02
C PHE A 105 3.79 4.43 5.85
N GLU A 106 4.16 4.76 4.62
CA GLU A 106 5.01 5.92 4.32
C GLU A 106 4.34 7.21 4.76
N ALA A 107 3.06 7.38 4.46
CA ALA A 107 2.31 8.56 4.87
C ALA A 107 2.22 8.68 6.39
N PHE A 108 1.99 7.57 7.08
CA PHE A 108 1.95 7.54 8.54
C PHE A 108 3.30 7.94 9.15
N ALA A 109 4.39 7.40 8.62
CA ALA A 109 5.74 7.72 9.09
C ALA A 109 6.05 9.22 8.89
N GLU A 110 5.67 9.77 7.74
CA GLU A 110 5.85 11.19 7.46
C GLU A 110 5.07 12.08 8.41
N LEU A 111 3.81 11.74 8.68
CA LEU A 111 3.00 12.48 9.65
C LEU A 111 3.62 12.47 11.04
N LYS A 112 4.14 11.33 11.45
CA LYS A 112 4.77 11.20 12.75
C LYS A 112 6.01 12.08 12.87
N ILE A 113 6.83 12.13 11.81
CA ILE A 113 8.00 13.00 11.76
C ILE A 113 7.58 14.48 11.86
N ARG A 114 6.55 14.87 11.11
CA ARG A 114 6.04 16.24 11.15
C ARG A 114 5.55 16.65 12.54
N GLN A 115 4.90 15.75 13.25
CA GLN A 115 4.46 16.00 14.63
C GLN A 115 5.65 16.21 15.56
N ILE A 116 6.69 15.39 15.44
CA ILE A 116 7.89 15.53 16.25
C ILE A 116 8.57 16.87 15.97
N LEU A 117 8.70 17.26 14.71
CA LEU A 117 9.29 18.54 14.32
C LEU A 117 8.47 19.73 14.83
N ALA A 118 7.15 19.63 14.77
CA ALA A 118 6.27 20.67 15.30
C ALA A 118 6.44 20.85 16.81
N LEU A 119 6.56 19.75 17.56
CA LEU A 119 6.80 19.81 18.99
C LEU A 119 8.18 20.39 19.33
N SER A 120 9.19 20.11 18.51
CA SER A 120 10.54 20.62 18.75
C SER A 120 10.65 22.14 18.51
N ARG A 121 9.68 22.74 17.80
CA ARG A 121 9.64 24.18 17.56
C ARG A 121 8.96 24.96 18.69
N LEU A 122 8.31 24.27 19.59
CA LEU A 122 7.71 24.91 20.76
C LEU A 122 8.75 25.09 21.85
#